data_ccf78c8b0825b02d6673c891b1d50208
#
_entry.id   ccf78c8b0825b02d6673c891b1d50208
#
_cell.length_a   1.000
_cell.length_b   1.000
_cell.length_c   1.000
_cell.angle_alpha   90.00
_cell.angle_beta   90.00
_cell.angle_gamma   90.00
#
_symmetry.space_group_name_H-M   'P 1'
#
loop_
_entity.id
_entity.type
_entity.pdbx_description
1 polymer ?
#
loop_
_entity_poly.entity_id
_entity_poly.type
_entity_poly.pdbx_seq_one_letter_code
_entity_poly.pdbx_strand_id
1 'polypeptide(L)'
;DCETGRRTADECWKEIHTFFRKTKPKVKQFGEVDVRKIDVISYYMTCLDALISFLVETTMPMEDKKRYFREYQQDIRNFIADYDTRTGHSNTLNNALEELAFFPNAYALFDTAEEKIDYIFRLVVARHCTAFLHSLMVSAFAEAILSAIIDKEPALMVGYHGVTSPEDVQAHRAEILQFAHDAALLHDVGKNSMLEIIETQHRPLTDEEFGIIRSHPNRGGQYL
;
A
#
# COMPACT_ATOMS: atom_id res chain seq x y z
N ASP A 1 20.28 8.16 18.25
CA ASP A 1 20.90 9.38 18.61
C ASP A 1 20.47 10.59 17.78
N CYS A 2 19.68 10.40 16.69
CA CYS A 2 18.96 11.51 16.03
C CYS A 2 17.91 12.11 16.97
N GLU A 3 17.15 11.29 17.71
CA GLU A 3 16.18 11.74 18.72
C GLU A 3 16.81 12.57 19.84
N THR A 4 18.08 12.36 20.14
CA THR A 4 18.83 13.14 21.14
C THR A 4 19.50 14.39 20.58
N GLY A 5 19.33 14.68 19.29
CA GLY A 5 19.92 15.82 18.58
C GLY A 5 21.45 15.76 18.42
N ARG A 6 22.05 14.58 18.64
CA ARG A 6 23.49 14.36 18.49
C ARG A 6 23.95 14.09 17.06
N ARG A 7 22.98 13.74 16.17
CA ARG A 7 23.25 13.44 14.75
C ARG A 7 22.15 14.04 13.88
N THR A 8 22.50 14.43 12.68
CA THR A 8 21.56 14.93 11.68
C THR A 8 20.84 13.78 10.98
N ALA A 9 19.68 14.05 10.37
CA ALA A 9 18.98 13.09 9.54
C ALA A 9 19.83 12.61 8.37
N ASP A 10 20.64 13.48 7.76
CA ASP A 10 21.58 13.14 6.68
C ASP A 10 22.62 12.11 7.14
N GLU A 11 23.19 12.28 8.32
CA GLU A 11 24.18 11.34 8.87
C GLU A 11 23.54 9.99 9.19
N CYS A 12 22.37 9.99 9.82
CA CYS A 12 21.62 8.77 10.15
C CYS A 12 21.21 8.02 8.88
N TRP A 13 20.62 8.72 7.92
CA TRP A 13 20.24 8.14 6.65
C TRP A 13 21.44 7.51 5.91
N LYS A 14 22.54 8.25 5.78
CA LYS A 14 23.74 7.78 5.09
C LYS A 14 24.33 6.50 5.70
N GLU A 15 24.33 6.42 7.02
CA GLU A 15 24.85 5.25 7.72
C GLU A 15 23.93 4.03 7.50
N ILE A 16 22.63 4.20 7.70
CA ILE A 16 21.65 3.13 7.51
C ILE A 16 21.60 2.69 6.05
N HIS A 17 21.64 3.64 5.10
CA HIS A 17 21.68 3.34 3.68
C HIS A 17 22.93 2.51 3.31
N THR A 18 24.10 2.91 3.80
CA THR A 18 25.34 2.18 3.56
C THR A 18 25.28 0.76 4.14
N PHE A 19 24.74 0.63 5.33
CA PHE A 19 24.55 -0.66 5.98
C PHE A 19 23.54 -1.54 5.23
N PHE A 20 22.39 -0.99 4.87
CA PHE A 20 21.35 -1.67 4.11
C PHE A 20 21.89 -2.21 2.77
N ARG A 21 22.62 -1.40 2.01
CA ARG A 21 23.22 -1.82 0.74
C ARG A 21 24.24 -2.97 0.90
N LYS A 22 24.96 -3.01 2.00
CA LYS A 22 25.91 -4.10 2.31
C LYS A 22 25.23 -5.39 2.76
N THR A 23 24.07 -5.28 3.43
CA THR A 23 23.38 -6.43 4.02
C THR A 23 22.32 -7.02 3.09
N LYS A 24 21.74 -6.23 2.18
CA LYS A 24 20.73 -6.64 1.22
C LYS A 24 21.04 -7.94 0.46
N PRO A 25 22.27 -8.17 -0.10
CA PRO A 25 22.58 -9.42 -0.75
C PRO A 25 22.55 -10.63 0.18
N LYS A 26 22.81 -10.43 1.47
CA LYS A 26 22.84 -11.50 2.48
C LYS A 26 21.42 -11.94 2.88
N VAL A 27 20.45 -11.03 2.82
CA VAL A 27 19.05 -11.35 3.12
C VAL A 27 18.49 -12.38 2.14
N LYS A 28 18.86 -12.32 0.87
CA LYS A 28 18.51 -13.34 -0.13
C LYS A 28 19.04 -14.73 0.18
N GLN A 29 20.21 -14.82 0.80
CA GLN A 29 20.83 -16.11 1.18
C GLN A 29 20.18 -16.75 2.42
N PHE A 30 19.54 -15.97 3.27
CA PHE A 30 18.82 -16.47 4.45
C PHE A 30 17.42 -17.04 4.12
N GLY A 31 16.93 -16.90 2.89
CA GLY A 31 15.62 -17.38 2.44
C GLY A 31 15.43 -18.90 2.49
N GLU A 32 16.51 -19.68 2.60
CA GLU A 32 16.43 -21.14 2.55
C GLU A 32 16.40 -21.84 3.91
N VAL A 33 16.67 -21.16 5.04
CA VAL A 33 16.89 -21.80 6.33
C VAL A 33 16.16 -21.13 7.50
N ASP A 34 15.10 -21.82 7.99
CA ASP A 34 14.76 -21.96 9.40
C ASP A 34 14.23 -20.75 10.21
N VAL A 35 13.66 -21.00 11.38
CA VAL A 35 13.06 -20.15 12.44
C VAL A 35 13.60 -18.70 12.57
N ARG A 36 14.78 -18.43 12.08
CA ARG A 36 15.42 -17.11 12.02
C ARG A 36 14.84 -16.17 10.92
N LYS A 37 13.93 -16.65 10.10
CA LYS A 37 13.33 -15.87 9.00
C LYS A 37 12.52 -14.66 9.51
N ILE A 38 11.84 -14.80 10.66
CA ILE A 38 11.07 -13.71 11.27
C ILE A 38 12.00 -12.55 11.64
N ASP A 39 13.12 -12.83 12.26
CA ASP A 39 14.08 -11.79 12.67
C ASP A 39 14.65 -11.06 11.46
N VAL A 40 14.92 -11.77 10.37
CA VAL A 40 15.44 -11.18 9.13
C VAL A 40 14.39 -10.28 8.45
N ILE A 41 13.13 -10.70 8.41
CA ILE A 41 12.05 -9.90 7.85
C ILE A 41 11.86 -8.64 8.68
N SER A 42 11.66 -8.78 9.98
CA SER A 42 11.48 -7.64 10.90
C SER A 42 12.65 -6.67 10.79
N TYR A 43 13.86 -7.20 10.75
CA TYR A 43 15.05 -6.39 10.60
C TYR A 43 15.11 -5.64 9.26
N TYR A 44 14.81 -6.33 8.15
CA TYR A 44 14.81 -5.74 6.82
C TYR A 44 13.76 -4.62 6.71
N MET A 45 12.57 -4.87 7.22
CA MET A 45 11.47 -3.91 7.23
C MET A 45 11.77 -2.71 8.13
N THR A 46 12.33 -2.94 9.34
CA THR A 46 12.78 -1.87 10.23
C THR A 46 13.86 -1.00 9.58
N CYS A 47 14.78 -1.59 8.83
CA CYS A 47 15.78 -0.81 8.08
C CYS A 47 15.13 0.04 6.99
N LEU A 48 14.15 -0.48 6.26
CA LEU A 48 13.43 0.28 5.23
C LEU A 48 12.60 1.41 5.82
N ASP A 49 11.89 1.14 6.93
CA ASP A 49 11.15 2.14 7.67
C ASP A 49 12.07 3.30 8.11
N ALA A 50 13.16 2.98 8.78
CA ALA A 50 14.15 3.98 9.20
C ALA A 50 14.75 4.75 8.00
N LEU A 51 15.02 4.07 6.87
CA LEU A 51 15.54 4.71 5.67
C LEU A 51 14.55 5.71 5.09
N ILE A 52 13.28 5.38 5.03
CA ILE A 52 12.23 6.27 4.52
C ILE A 52 12.01 7.43 5.47
N SER A 53 11.94 7.18 6.79
CA SER A 53 11.78 8.20 7.82
C SER A 53 12.87 9.25 7.74
N PHE A 54 14.13 8.82 7.79
CA PHE A 54 15.24 9.77 7.72
C PHE A 54 15.37 10.42 6.35
N LEU A 55 15.06 9.72 5.25
CA LEU A 55 15.10 10.28 3.91
C LEU A 55 14.23 11.53 3.79
N VAL A 56 13.01 11.49 4.34
CA VAL A 56 12.09 12.63 4.35
C VAL A 56 12.71 13.84 5.05
N GLU A 57 13.42 13.62 6.16
CA GLU A 57 14.00 14.66 7.00
C GLU A 57 15.38 15.15 6.53
N THR A 58 16.04 14.48 5.57
CA THR A 58 17.36 14.91 5.05
C THR A 58 17.28 16.28 4.38
N THR A 59 18.45 16.92 4.27
CA THR A 59 18.62 18.18 3.51
C THR A 59 18.78 17.98 2.00
N MET A 60 18.71 16.73 1.53
CA MET A 60 18.81 16.38 0.10
C MET A 60 17.77 17.13 -0.74
N PRO A 61 18.10 17.47 -2.01
CA PRO A 61 17.11 17.91 -2.97
C PRO A 61 15.96 16.90 -3.12
N MET A 62 14.74 17.39 -3.33
CA MET A 62 13.53 16.55 -3.43
C MET A 62 13.66 15.48 -4.51
N GLU A 63 14.28 15.80 -5.66
CA GLU A 63 14.50 14.84 -6.74
C GLU A 63 15.39 13.65 -6.33
N ASP A 64 16.41 13.91 -5.50
CA ASP A 64 17.25 12.83 -4.95
C ASP A 64 16.47 11.98 -3.94
N LYS A 65 15.65 12.62 -3.08
CA LYS A 65 14.77 11.91 -2.15
C LYS A 65 13.82 10.98 -2.91
N LYS A 66 13.14 11.48 -3.93
CA LYS A 66 12.21 10.70 -4.78
C LYS A 66 12.92 9.55 -5.49
N ARG A 67 14.15 9.76 -5.97
CA ARG A 67 14.95 8.72 -6.59
C ARG A 67 15.24 7.58 -5.61
N TYR A 68 15.73 7.88 -4.42
CA TYR A 68 16.00 6.87 -3.39
C TYR A 68 14.72 6.18 -2.92
N PHE A 69 13.64 6.92 -2.78
CA PHE A 69 12.34 6.35 -2.43
C PHE A 69 11.87 5.32 -3.45
N ARG A 70 11.97 5.62 -4.76
CA ARG A 70 11.66 4.65 -5.83
C ARG A 70 12.55 3.40 -5.76
N GLU A 71 13.83 3.55 -5.42
CA GLU A 71 14.71 2.40 -5.21
C GLU A 71 14.24 1.53 -4.03
N TYR A 72 13.84 2.13 -2.92
CA TYR A 72 13.32 1.39 -1.76
C TYR A 72 11.97 0.73 -2.07
N GLN A 73 11.09 1.39 -2.79
CA GLN A 73 9.85 0.78 -3.28
C GLN A 73 10.13 -0.47 -4.13
N GLN A 74 11.12 -0.40 -5.03
CA GLN A 74 11.51 -1.56 -5.82
C GLN A 74 12.12 -2.67 -4.96
N ASP A 75 12.89 -2.31 -3.94
CA ASP A 75 13.46 -3.26 -3.00
C ASP A 75 12.39 -3.99 -2.19
N ILE A 76 11.37 -3.27 -1.73
CA ILE A 76 10.20 -3.85 -1.04
C ILE A 76 9.48 -4.84 -1.96
N ARG A 77 9.18 -4.44 -3.20
CA ARG A 77 8.50 -5.32 -4.16
C ARG A 77 9.30 -6.60 -4.46
N ASN A 78 10.60 -6.45 -4.69
CA ASN A 78 11.48 -7.59 -4.93
C ASN A 78 11.54 -8.52 -3.72
N PHE A 79 11.57 -7.96 -2.51
CA PHE A 79 11.58 -8.72 -1.27
C PHE A 79 10.29 -9.53 -1.12
N ILE A 80 9.14 -8.91 -1.36
CA ILE A 80 7.83 -9.58 -1.30
C ILE A 80 7.75 -10.70 -2.34
N ALA A 81 8.18 -10.45 -3.57
CA ALA A 81 8.13 -11.43 -4.65
C ALA A 81 9.07 -12.64 -4.41
N ASP A 82 10.23 -12.39 -3.77
CA ASP A 82 11.20 -13.43 -3.44
C ASP A 82 10.83 -14.20 -2.14
N TYR A 83 9.84 -13.70 -1.37
CA TYR A 83 9.45 -14.28 -0.09
C TYR A 83 8.50 -15.45 -0.28
N ASP A 84 8.92 -16.65 0.18
CA ASP A 84 8.06 -17.84 0.14
C ASP A 84 7.02 -17.81 1.26
N THR A 85 5.78 -17.51 0.89
CA THR A 85 4.64 -17.38 1.81
C THR A 85 4.20 -18.72 2.43
N ARG A 86 4.64 -19.85 1.87
CA ARG A 86 4.33 -21.19 2.38
C ARG A 86 4.98 -21.52 3.72
N THR A 87 5.79 -20.64 4.25
CA THR A 87 6.55 -20.85 5.50
C THR A 87 5.82 -20.46 6.79
N GLY A 88 4.55 -20.03 6.74
CA GLY A 88 3.73 -19.74 7.92
C GLY A 88 4.05 -18.43 8.65
N HIS A 89 4.82 -17.53 8.05
CA HIS A 89 5.23 -16.24 8.65
C HIS A 89 4.52 -15.03 8.03
N SER A 90 3.40 -15.25 7.42
CA SER A 90 2.66 -14.26 6.65
C SER A 90 2.16 -13.08 7.46
N ASN A 91 1.71 -13.29 8.70
CA ASN A 91 1.20 -12.22 9.56
C ASN A 91 2.26 -11.15 9.84
N THR A 92 3.50 -11.56 10.11
CA THR A 92 4.61 -10.62 10.33
C THR A 92 4.90 -9.81 9.07
N LEU A 93 4.90 -10.47 7.91
CA LEU A 93 5.09 -9.80 6.63
C LEU A 93 3.93 -8.84 6.32
N ASN A 94 2.69 -9.27 6.56
CA ASN A 94 1.51 -8.43 6.32
C ASN A 94 1.52 -7.18 7.19
N ASN A 95 1.79 -7.30 8.50
CA ASN A 95 1.90 -6.16 9.39
C ASN A 95 3.01 -5.19 8.94
N ALA A 96 4.17 -5.72 8.59
CA ALA A 96 5.28 -4.93 8.09
C ALA A 96 4.96 -4.22 6.77
N LEU A 97 4.19 -4.86 5.88
CA LEU A 97 3.73 -4.25 4.63
C LEU A 97 2.69 -3.15 4.88
N GLU A 98 1.80 -3.33 5.84
CA GLU A 98 0.87 -2.28 6.27
C GLU A 98 1.64 -1.06 6.77
N GLU A 99 2.62 -1.25 7.64
CA GLU A 99 3.47 -0.17 8.14
C GLU A 99 4.15 0.59 6.99
N LEU A 100 4.73 -0.12 6.02
CA LEU A 100 5.44 0.50 4.89
C LEU A 100 4.51 1.13 3.84
N ALA A 101 3.38 0.50 3.54
CA ALA A 101 2.43 1.02 2.58
C ALA A 101 1.80 2.34 3.07
N PHE A 102 1.64 2.47 4.38
CA PHE A 102 0.92 3.57 5.02
C PHE A 102 1.83 4.48 5.83
N PHE A 103 3.06 4.63 5.40
CA PHE A 103 4.02 5.51 6.02
C PHE A 103 3.64 6.99 5.74
N PRO A 104 2.98 7.70 6.66
CA PRO A 104 2.42 9.03 6.36
C PRO A 104 3.50 10.02 5.91
N ASN A 105 4.71 9.89 6.45
CA ASN A 105 5.82 10.78 6.11
C ASN A 105 6.31 10.60 4.67
N ALA A 106 6.11 9.42 4.07
CA ALA A 106 6.47 9.16 2.68
C ALA A 106 5.49 9.82 1.67
N TYR A 107 4.32 10.25 2.10
CA TYR A 107 3.32 10.84 1.19
C TYR A 107 3.81 12.11 0.50
N ALA A 108 4.71 12.85 1.15
CA ALA A 108 5.34 14.01 0.55
C ALA A 108 6.31 13.67 -0.61
N LEU A 109 6.65 12.39 -0.80
CA LEU A 109 7.54 11.92 -1.85
C LEU A 109 6.81 11.48 -3.12
N PHE A 110 5.47 11.45 -3.10
CA PHE A 110 4.65 11.22 -4.30
C PHE A 110 4.33 12.56 -4.97
N ASP A 111 4.35 12.59 -6.29
CA ASP A 111 3.99 13.78 -7.05
C ASP A 111 2.47 13.94 -7.19
N THR A 112 1.77 12.80 -7.29
CA THR A 112 0.32 12.76 -7.49
C THR A 112 -0.36 11.72 -6.62
N ALA A 113 -1.68 11.85 -6.47
CA ALA A 113 -2.50 10.84 -5.81
C ALA A 113 -2.45 9.50 -6.56
N GLU A 114 -2.39 9.54 -7.90
CA GLU A 114 -2.29 8.35 -8.75
C GLU A 114 -0.99 7.57 -8.48
N GLU A 115 0.15 8.25 -8.29
CA GLU A 115 1.40 7.57 -7.93
C GLU A 115 1.31 6.86 -6.58
N LYS A 116 0.65 7.48 -5.60
CA LYS A 116 0.41 6.88 -4.29
C LYS A 116 -0.49 5.64 -4.40
N ILE A 117 -1.60 5.77 -5.14
CA ILE A 117 -2.54 4.67 -5.40
C ILE A 117 -1.81 3.52 -6.12
N ASP A 118 -1.05 3.81 -7.18
CA ASP A 118 -0.27 2.81 -7.92
C ASP A 118 0.74 2.10 -7.00
N TYR A 119 1.38 2.83 -6.09
CA TYR A 119 2.31 2.24 -5.12
C TYR A 119 1.62 1.25 -4.18
N ILE A 120 0.51 1.65 -3.55
CA ILE A 120 -0.29 0.79 -2.67
C ILE A 120 -0.74 -0.46 -3.45
N PHE A 121 -1.24 -0.25 -4.67
CA PHE A 121 -1.69 -1.34 -5.54
C PHE A 121 -0.58 -2.33 -5.88
N ARG A 122 0.60 -1.87 -6.22
CA ARG A 122 1.75 -2.74 -6.53
C ARG A 122 2.19 -3.58 -5.33
N LEU A 123 2.01 -3.08 -4.10
CA LEU A 123 2.24 -3.87 -2.90
C LEU A 123 1.18 -4.98 -2.75
N VAL A 124 -0.10 -4.65 -2.95
CA VAL A 124 -1.19 -5.63 -2.94
C VAL A 124 -0.98 -6.71 -4.00
N VAL A 125 -0.63 -6.31 -5.23
CA VAL A 125 -0.34 -7.25 -6.34
C VAL A 125 0.79 -8.19 -6.00
N ALA A 126 1.88 -7.66 -5.45
CA ALA A 126 3.05 -8.46 -5.12
C ALA A 126 2.72 -9.53 -4.06
N ARG A 127 1.72 -9.30 -3.23
CA ARG A 127 1.32 -10.19 -2.14
C ARG A 127 0.11 -11.07 -2.48
N HIS A 128 -0.92 -10.49 -3.08
CA HIS A 128 -2.23 -11.11 -3.30
C HIS A 128 -2.78 -10.79 -4.69
N CYS A 129 -2.28 -11.51 -5.70
CA CYS A 129 -2.70 -11.32 -7.09
C CYS A 129 -4.22 -11.49 -7.29
N THR A 130 -4.85 -12.42 -6.56
CA THR A 130 -6.30 -12.66 -6.62
C THR A 130 -7.11 -11.48 -6.10
N ALA A 131 -6.70 -10.88 -4.98
CA ALA A 131 -7.32 -9.68 -4.44
C ALA A 131 -7.18 -8.48 -5.39
N PHE A 132 -6.04 -8.35 -6.04
CA PHE A 132 -5.83 -7.35 -7.07
C PHE A 132 -6.75 -7.52 -8.27
N LEU A 133 -6.86 -8.73 -8.82
CA LEU A 133 -7.78 -9.02 -9.93
C LEU A 133 -9.23 -8.74 -9.55
N HIS A 134 -9.62 -9.10 -8.31
CA HIS A 134 -10.93 -8.76 -7.77
C HIS A 134 -11.17 -7.25 -7.78
N SER A 135 -10.24 -6.47 -7.23
CA SER A 135 -10.33 -5.00 -7.19
C SER A 135 -10.41 -4.37 -8.58
N LEU A 136 -9.64 -4.86 -9.55
CA LEU A 136 -9.73 -4.42 -10.95
C LEU A 136 -11.10 -4.70 -11.56
N MET A 137 -11.66 -5.90 -11.32
CA MET A 137 -12.99 -6.25 -11.81
C MET A 137 -14.06 -5.36 -11.18
N VAL A 138 -14.00 -5.14 -9.87
CA VAL A 138 -14.96 -4.30 -9.14
C VAL A 138 -14.90 -2.86 -9.65
N SER A 139 -13.69 -2.30 -9.86
CA SER A 139 -13.54 -0.94 -10.40
C SER A 139 -14.10 -0.80 -11.82
N ALA A 140 -13.84 -1.77 -12.69
CA ALA A 140 -14.39 -1.77 -14.05
C ALA A 140 -15.94 -1.86 -14.05
N PHE A 141 -16.51 -2.68 -13.18
CA PHE A 141 -17.97 -2.76 -13.02
C PHE A 141 -18.57 -1.48 -12.44
N ALA A 142 -17.95 -0.90 -11.43
CA ALA A 142 -18.39 0.36 -10.83
C ALA A 142 -18.42 1.49 -11.87
N GLU A 143 -17.36 1.62 -12.64
CA GLU A 143 -17.25 2.60 -13.72
C GLU A 143 -18.32 2.38 -14.79
N ALA A 144 -18.51 1.14 -15.25
CA ALA A 144 -19.51 0.81 -16.28
C ALA A 144 -20.94 1.08 -15.79
N ILE A 145 -21.26 0.69 -14.55
CA ILE A 145 -22.58 0.93 -13.96
C ILE A 145 -22.85 2.42 -13.80
N LEU A 146 -21.86 3.16 -13.24
CA LEU A 146 -22.01 4.59 -13.01
C LEU A 146 -22.10 5.36 -14.33
N SER A 147 -21.31 4.98 -15.33
CA SER A 147 -21.41 5.53 -16.70
C SER A 147 -22.83 5.35 -17.26
N ALA A 148 -23.42 4.16 -17.11
CA ALA A 148 -24.78 3.89 -17.58
C ALA A 148 -25.84 4.71 -16.80
N ILE A 149 -25.64 4.94 -15.49
CA ILE A 149 -26.51 5.79 -14.68
C ILE A 149 -26.43 7.25 -15.17
N ILE A 150 -25.23 7.77 -15.36
CA ILE A 150 -25.02 9.14 -15.86
C ILE A 150 -25.67 9.34 -17.23
N ASP A 151 -25.59 8.33 -18.10
CA ASP A 151 -26.16 8.40 -19.44
C ASP A 151 -27.70 8.35 -19.46
N LYS A 152 -28.31 7.58 -18.56
CA LYS A 152 -29.75 7.33 -18.57
C LYS A 152 -30.52 8.19 -17.57
N GLU A 153 -29.96 8.40 -16.40
CA GLU A 153 -30.64 9.01 -15.24
C GLU A 153 -29.67 9.93 -14.48
N PRO A 154 -29.10 10.97 -15.13
CA PRO A 154 -28.08 11.81 -14.49
C PRO A 154 -28.59 12.52 -13.22
N ALA A 155 -29.92 12.69 -13.10
CA ALA A 155 -30.54 13.28 -11.91
C ALA A 155 -30.23 12.49 -10.62
N LEU A 156 -29.95 11.17 -10.70
CA LEU A 156 -29.59 10.35 -9.55
C LEU A 156 -28.23 10.73 -8.95
N MET A 157 -27.38 11.42 -9.71
CA MET A 157 -26.06 11.86 -9.30
C MET A 157 -26.02 13.28 -8.75
N VAL A 158 -27.14 14.01 -8.79
CA VAL A 158 -27.21 15.35 -8.22
C VAL A 158 -26.99 15.30 -6.70
N GLY A 159 -26.11 16.16 -6.22
CA GLY A 159 -25.64 16.17 -4.83
C GLY A 159 -24.34 15.40 -4.59
N TYR A 160 -23.90 14.59 -5.55
CA TYR A 160 -22.63 13.88 -5.49
C TYR A 160 -21.48 14.83 -5.90
N HIS A 161 -20.38 14.86 -5.14
CA HIS A 161 -19.23 15.75 -5.40
C HIS A 161 -19.59 17.24 -5.66
N GLY A 162 -20.70 17.72 -5.07
CA GLY A 162 -21.11 19.11 -5.18
C GLY A 162 -21.83 19.45 -6.50
N VAL A 163 -22.09 18.48 -7.39
CA VAL A 163 -22.88 18.70 -8.60
C VAL A 163 -24.33 19.03 -8.25
N THR A 164 -24.89 20.04 -8.91
CA THR A 164 -26.16 20.65 -8.52
C THR A 164 -27.29 20.45 -9.54
N SER A 165 -26.96 19.98 -10.74
CA SER A 165 -27.94 19.72 -11.80
C SER A 165 -27.53 18.53 -12.68
N PRO A 166 -28.45 17.93 -13.46
CA PRO A 166 -28.12 16.88 -14.42
C PRO A 166 -27.09 17.33 -15.49
N GLU A 167 -27.14 18.60 -15.92
CA GLU A 167 -26.17 19.17 -16.85
C GLU A 167 -24.79 19.27 -16.21
N ASP A 168 -24.72 19.62 -14.94
CA ASP A 168 -23.52 19.71 -14.14
C ASP A 168 -22.89 18.29 -13.95
N VAL A 169 -23.71 17.26 -13.75
CA VAL A 169 -23.26 15.85 -13.74
C VAL A 169 -22.57 15.49 -15.05
N GLN A 170 -23.10 15.88 -16.19
CA GLN A 170 -22.48 15.61 -17.49
C GLN A 170 -21.17 16.38 -17.66
N ALA A 171 -21.10 17.62 -17.19
CA ALA A 171 -19.87 18.43 -17.23
C ALA A 171 -18.74 17.80 -16.39
N HIS A 172 -19.05 17.18 -15.26
CA HIS A 172 -18.08 16.54 -14.34
C HIS A 172 -17.99 15.00 -14.49
N ARG A 173 -18.51 14.48 -15.59
CA ARG A 173 -18.58 13.03 -15.85
C ARG A 173 -17.23 12.31 -15.62
N ALA A 174 -16.15 12.87 -16.17
CA ALA A 174 -14.84 12.24 -16.09
C ALA A 174 -14.33 12.15 -14.63
N GLU A 175 -14.51 13.20 -13.85
CA GLU A 175 -14.12 13.25 -12.44
C GLU A 175 -14.92 12.27 -11.60
N ILE A 176 -16.24 12.20 -11.85
CA ILE A 176 -17.15 11.27 -11.15
C ILE A 176 -16.76 9.83 -11.45
N LEU A 177 -16.47 9.48 -12.70
CA LEU A 177 -16.07 8.14 -13.08
C LEU A 177 -14.69 7.77 -12.52
N GLN A 178 -13.74 8.71 -12.55
CA GLN A 178 -12.40 8.48 -11.95
C GLN A 178 -12.51 8.22 -10.46
N PHE A 179 -13.30 9.04 -9.74
CA PHE A 179 -13.51 8.81 -8.30
C PHE A 179 -14.14 7.45 -8.02
N ALA A 180 -15.13 7.03 -8.81
CA ALA A 180 -15.76 5.73 -8.64
C ALA A 180 -14.79 4.59 -8.93
N HIS A 181 -13.96 4.75 -9.97
CA HIS A 181 -12.88 3.82 -10.28
C HIS A 181 -11.93 3.66 -9.11
N ASP A 182 -11.37 4.75 -8.61
CA ASP A 182 -10.37 4.74 -7.53
C ASP A 182 -10.97 4.22 -6.21
N ALA A 183 -12.17 4.65 -5.85
CA ALA A 183 -12.87 4.16 -4.67
C ALA A 183 -13.13 2.66 -4.73
N ALA A 184 -13.59 2.16 -5.89
CA ALA A 184 -13.82 0.75 -6.11
C ALA A 184 -12.52 -0.07 -6.16
N LEU A 185 -11.46 0.51 -6.72
CA LEU A 185 -10.14 -0.10 -6.77
C LEU A 185 -9.58 -0.30 -5.35
N LEU A 186 -9.78 0.67 -4.46
CA LEU A 186 -9.23 0.70 -3.12
C LEU A 186 -10.17 0.14 -2.04
N HIS A 187 -11.41 -0.27 -2.40
CA HIS A 187 -12.43 -0.64 -1.41
C HIS A 187 -11.98 -1.72 -0.40
N ASP A 188 -11.12 -2.62 -0.83
CA ASP A 188 -10.64 -3.76 -0.07
C ASP A 188 -9.20 -3.61 0.46
N VAL A 189 -8.56 -2.45 0.29
CA VAL A 189 -7.18 -2.25 0.71
C VAL A 189 -6.97 -2.52 2.22
N GLY A 190 -7.98 -2.25 3.04
CA GLY A 190 -7.95 -2.55 4.47
C GLY A 190 -8.06 -4.04 4.84
N LYS A 191 -8.27 -4.94 3.86
CA LYS A 191 -8.22 -6.41 4.06
C LYS A 191 -6.81 -6.99 3.97
N ASN A 192 -5.81 -6.21 3.60
CA ASN A 192 -4.47 -6.70 3.24
C ASN A 192 -3.86 -7.62 4.32
N SER A 193 -4.00 -7.28 5.59
CA SER A 193 -3.54 -8.10 6.72
C SER A 193 -4.38 -9.36 6.97
N MET A 194 -5.57 -9.45 6.38
CA MET A 194 -6.54 -10.53 6.62
C MET A 194 -6.68 -11.47 5.44
N LEU A 195 -6.17 -11.08 4.26
CA LEU A 195 -6.37 -11.85 3.01
C LEU A 195 -5.84 -13.27 3.13
N GLU A 196 -4.74 -13.49 3.83
CA GLU A 196 -4.20 -14.83 4.00
C GLU A 196 -5.10 -15.72 4.85
N ILE A 197 -5.70 -15.18 5.92
CA ILE A 197 -6.68 -15.93 6.73
C ILE A 197 -7.87 -16.32 5.85
N ILE A 198 -8.31 -15.42 4.96
CA ILE A 198 -9.42 -15.67 4.05
C ILE A 198 -9.04 -16.69 2.96
N GLU A 199 -7.86 -16.56 2.36
CA GLU A 199 -7.43 -17.38 1.23
C GLU A 199 -6.98 -18.79 1.63
N THR A 200 -6.43 -18.96 2.84
CA THR A 200 -5.90 -20.26 3.32
C THR A 200 -6.92 -21.10 4.04
N GLN A 201 -8.04 -20.53 4.49
CA GLN A 201 -9.08 -21.27 5.20
C GLN A 201 -10.06 -21.89 4.21
N HIS A 202 -10.02 -23.23 4.09
CA HIS A 202 -11.00 -24.00 3.31
C HIS A 202 -12.29 -24.29 4.09
N ARG A 203 -12.61 -23.49 5.09
CA ARG A 203 -13.84 -23.59 5.92
C ARG A 203 -14.56 -22.23 5.97
N PRO A 204 -15.85 -22.21 6.34
CA PRO A 204 -16.51 -20.94 6.64
C PRO A 204 -15.80 -20.19 7.76
N LEU A 205 -15.77 -18.86 7.64
CA LEU A 205 -15.23 -17.99 8.67
C LEU A 205 -16.05 -18.08 9.95
N THR A 206 -15.39 -17.97 11.11
CA THR A 206 -16.09 -17.80 12.39
C THR A 206 -16.69 -16.38 12.48
N ASP A 207 -17.60 -16.18 13.45
CA ASP A 207 -18.22 -14.86 13.67
C ASP A 207 -17.15 -13.82 14.09
N GLU A 208 -16.15 -14.22 14.84
CA GLU A 208 -15.02 -13.38 15.24
C GLU A 208 -14.16 -12.97 14.02
N GLU A 209 -13.80 -13.92 13.17
CA GLU A 209 -13.06 -13.66 11.93
C GLU A 209 -13.86 -12.74 10.99
N PHE A 210 -15.17 -12.98 10.88
CA PHE A 210 -16.04 -12.12 10.09
C PHE A 210 -16.17 -10.72 10.70
N GLY A 211 -16.18 -10.60 12.03
CA GLY A 211 -16.13 -9.32 12.75
C GLY A 211 -14.87 -8.52 12.45
N ILE A 212 -13.71 -9.20 12.40
CA ILE A 212 -12.44 -8.60 12.02
C ILE A 212 -12.49 -8.09 10.57
N ILE A 213 -13.00 -8.93 9.64
CA ILE A 213 -13.13 -8.54 8.23
C ILE A 213 -14.04 -7.32 8.05
N ARG A 214 -15.13 -7.22 8.81
CA ARG A 214 -16.03 -6.05 8.76
C ARG A 214 -15.36 -4.72 9.14
N SER A 215 -14.20 -4.75 9.78
CA SER A 215 -13.45 -3.54 10.12
C SER A 215 -12.63 -2.96 8.95
N HIS A 216 -12.49 -3.70 7.82
CA HIS A 216 -11.63 -3.30 6.71
C HIS A 216 -11.96 -1.94 6.09
N PRO A 217 -13.22 -1.46 5.98
CA PRO A 217 -13.48 -0.14 5.43
C PRO A 217 -12.88 0.98 6.29
N ASN A 218 -12.98 0.84 7.62
CA ASN A 218 -12.36 1.81 8.53
C ASN A 218 -10.83 1.78 8.45
N ARG A 219 -10.24 0.59 8.36
CA ARG A 219 -8.80 0.43 8.16
C ARG A 219 -8.36 1.02 6.82
N GLY A 220 -9.05 0.68 5.73
CA GLY A 220 -8.76 1.24 4.42
C GLY A 220 -8.83 2.77 4.42
N GLY A 221 -9.84 3.37 5.06
CA GLY A 221 -9.96 4.81 5.18
C GLY A 221 -8.88 5.49 6.04
N GLN A 222 -8.18 4.74 6.91
CA GLN A 222 -7.02 5.26 7.65
C GLN A 222 -5.74 5.29 6.77
N TYR A 223 -5.73 4.51 5.72
CA TYR A 223 -4.60 4.36 4.82
C TYR A 223 -4.61 5.38 3.66
N LEU A 224 -5.78 5.91 3.32
CA LEU A 224 -6.00 6.85 2.22
C LEU A 224 -6.04 8.30 2.69
#